data_b5d34f0773ec09df3cd93f254ae9577a
#
_entry.id   b5d34f0773ec09df3cd93f254ae9577a
#
_cell.length_a   1.000
_cell.length_b   1.000
_cell.length_c   1.000
_cell.angle_alpha   90.00
_cell.angle_beta   90.00
_cell.angle_gamma   90.00
#
_symmetry.space_group_name_H-M   'P 1'
#
loop_
_entity.id
_entity.type
_entity.pdbx_description
1 polymer ?
#
loop_
_entity_poly.entity_id
_entity_poly.type
_entity_poly.pdbx_seq_one_letter_code
_entity_poly.pdbx_strand_id
1 'polypeptide(L)'
;NPNLVFNKKIKLNELSNKAFKEASFLSKLEQIIHPQLRHIRSRIIKTNQINRNRNRNIIVFEVPLLFEKKLQNNFDLVILLKCQKYLQIKRVLKRANMNREKFESINKKFMSERKKITLSDYVINSGIGKNYTMTKIKEIIKKHA
;
A
#
# COMPACT_ATOMS: atom_id res chain seq x y z
N ASN A 1 -4.32 -3.79 -25.29
CA ASN A 1 -3.37 -4.78 -25.75
C ASN A 1 -4.02 -6.17 -25.65
N PRO A 2 -4.47 -6.78 -26.75
CA PRO A 2 -5.28 -8.02 -26.74
C PRO A 2 -4.56 -9.20 -26.10
N ASN A 3 -3.22 -9.21 -26.10
CA ASN A 3 -2.41 -10.29 -25.54
C ASN A 3 -2.44 -10.35 -24.00
N LEU A 4 -2.91 -9.30 -23.32
CA LEU A 4 -2.96 -9.26 -21.84
C LEU A 4 -4.30 -9.73 -21.28
N VAL A 5 -5.26 -10.03 -22.15
CA VAL A 5 -6.60 -10.51 -21.75
C VAL A 5 -6.86 -11.87 -22.40
N PHE A 6 -7.21 -12.87 -21.60
CA PHE A 6 -7.64 -14.18 -22.07
C PHE A 6 -8.96 -14.54 -21.38
N ASN A 7 -9.97 -14.92 -22.16
CA ASN A 7 -11.31 -15.25 -21.66
C ASN A 7 -11.89 -14.19 -20.69
N LYS A 8 -11.78 -12.90 -21.04
CA LYS A 8 -12.20 -11.75 -20.19
C LYS A 8 -11.44 -11.62 -18.85
N LYS A 9 -10.36 -12.39 -18.64
CA LYS A 9 -9.51 -12.31 -17.46
C LYS A 9 -8.16 -11.68 -17.80
N ILE A 10 -7.66 -10.82 -16.91
CA ILE A 10 -6.35 -10.19 -17.06
C ILE A 10 -5.26 -11.20 -16.68
N LYS A 11 -4.28 -11.37 -17.56
CA LYS A 11 -3.09 -12.17 -17.29
C LYS A 11 -2.12 -11.37 -16.41
N LEU A 12 -2.28 -11.45 -15.09
CA LEU A 12 -1.56 -10.64 -14.12
C LEU A 12 -0.03 -10.74 -14.23
N ASN A 13 0.50 -11.92 -14.53
CA ASN A 13 1.96 -12.12 -14.67
C ASN A 13 2.52 -11.36 -15.88
N GLU A 14 1.83 -11.43 -17.02
CA GLU A 14 2.23 -10.72 -18.24
C GLU A 14 2.09 -9.21 -18.07
N LEU A 15 0.99 -8.76 -17.46
CA LEU A 15 0.76 -7.36 -17.12
C LEU A 15 1.86 -6.83 -16.20
N SER A 16 2.18 -7.56 -15.14
CA SER A 16 3.25 -7.22 -14.19
C SER A 16 4.59 -7.11 -14.89
N ASN A 17 4.98 -8.13 -15.68
CA ASN A 17 6.25 -8.14 -16.38
C ASN A 17 6.38 -6.94 -17.36
N LYS A 18 5.31 -6.61 -18.08
CA LYS A 18 5.28 -5.46 -18.97
C LYS A 18 5.37 -4.14 -18.21
N ALA A 19 4.62 -3.97 -17.13
CA ALA A 19 4.68 -2.78 -16.30
C ALA A 19 6.07 -2.55 -15.65
N PHE A 20 6.81 -3.63 -15.36
CA PHE A 20 8.18 -3.52 -14.84
C PHE A 20 9.21 -3.12 -15.91
N LYS A 21 9.02 -3.59 -17.14
CA LYS A 21 9.95 -3.32 -18.25
C LYS A 21 9.73 -1.96 -18.89
N GLU A 22 8.48 -1.50 -19.00
CA GLU A 22 8.07 -0.32 -19.75
C GLU A 22 7.47 0.74 -18.81
N ALA A 23 8.24 1.80 -18.52
CA ALA A 23 7.77 2.89 -17.64
C ALA A 23 6.56 3.64 -18.22
N SER A 24 6.49 3.80 -19.55
CA SER A 24 5.36 4.42 -20.25
C SER A 24 4.07 3.59 -20.09
N PHE A 25 4.18 2.27 -20.14
CA PHE A 25 3.06 1.37 -19.94
C PHE A 25 2.57 1.42 -18.48
N LEU A 26 3.50 1.43 -17.52
CA LEU A 26 3.17 1.59 -16.10
C LEU A 26 2.42 2.91 -15.84
N SER A 27 2.90 4.02 -16.41
CA SER A 27 2.24 5.32 -16.28
C SER A 27 0.82 5.32 -16.83
N LYS A 28 0.59 4.74 -18.01
CA LYS A 28 -0.75 4.60 -18.59
C LYS A 28 -1.67 3.74 -17.70
N LEU A 29 -1.15 2.65 -17.17
CA LEU A 29 -1.90 1.78 -16.25
C LEU A 29 -2.29 2.53 -14.96
N GLU A 30 -1.36 3.29 -14.39
CA GLU A 30 -1.61 4.14 -13.24
C GLU A 30 -2.69 5.20 -13.51
N GLN A 31 -2.66 5.85 -14.67
CA GLN A 31 -3.66 6.84 -15.08
C GLN A 31 -5.09 6.25 -15.14
N ILE A 32 -5.22 4.99 -15.50
CA ILE A 32 -6.52 4.30 -15.54
C ILE A 32 -6.97 3.89 -14.12
N ILE A 33 -6.05 3.37 -13.31
CA ILE A 33 -6.38 2.79 -12.00
C ILE A 33 -6.61 3.84 -10.93
N HIS A 34 -5.77 4.89 -10.87
CA HIS A 34 -5.83 5.88 -9.80
C HIS A 34 -7.16 6.64 -9.68
N PRO A 35 -7.82 7.08 -10.77
CA PRO A 35 -9.13 7.71 -10.68
C PRO A 35 -10.19 6.78 -10.06
N GLN A 36 -10.18 5.51 -10.44
CA GLN A 36 -11.12 4.51 -9.93
C GLN A 36 -10.92 4.24 -8.44
N LEU A 37 -9.66 4.10 -8.00
CA LEU A 37 -9.34 3.94 -6.58
C LEU A 37 -9.75 5.16 -5.76
N ARG A 38 -9.56 6.38 -6.27
CA ARG A 38 -10.04 7.61 -5.61
C ARG A 38 -11.56 7.61 -5.48
N HIS A 39 -12.26 7.24 -6.53
CA HIS A 39 -13.73 7.16 -6.53
C HIS A 39 -14.24 6.14 -5.48
N ILE A 40 -13.65 4.93 -5.46
CA ILE A 40 -14.00 3.89 -4.49
C ILE A 40 -13.75 4.38 -3.06
N ARG A 41 -12.60 5.01 -2.79
CA ARG A 41 -12.27 5.58 -1.48
C ARG A 41 -13.29 6.65 -1.05
N SER A 42 -13.60 7.60 -1.92
CA SER A 42 -14.59 8.65 -1.65
C SER A 42 -15.98 8.05 -1.36
N ARG A 43 -16.36 7.00 -2.09
CA ARG A 43 -17.62 6.29 -1.85
C ARG A 43 -17.64 5.62 -0.47
N ILE A 44 -16.56 4.93 -0.09
CA ILE A 44 -16.44 4.31 1.24
C ILE A 44 -16.57 5.35 2.34
N ILE A 45 -15.87 6.49 2.22
CA ILE A 45 -15.92 7.59 3.19
C ILE A 45 -17.36 8.11 3.31
N LYS A 46 -18.00 8.46 2.19
CA LYS A 46 -19.38 8.98 2.18
C LYS A 46 -20.37 8.00 2.80
N THR A 47 -20.28 6.72 2.46
CA THR A 47 -21.18 5.69 3.01
C THR A 47 -21.03 5.56 4.53
N ASN A 48 -19.80 5.65 5.04
CA ASN A 48 -19.56 5.58 6.48
C ASN A 48 -19.97 6.87 7.21
N GLN A 49 -19.89 8.04 6.58
CA GLN A 49 -20.39 9.30 7.14
C GLN A 49 -21.93 9.33 7.27
N ILE A 50 -22.65 8.72 6.33
CA ILE A 50 -24.12 8.64 6.36
C ILE A 50 -24.59 7.69 7.47
N ASN A 51 -23.87 6.61 7.73
CA ASN A 51 -24.21 5.61 8.74
C ASN A 51 -23.72 5.98 10.16
N ARG A 52 -23.85 7.25 10.55
CA ARG A 52 -23.38 7.83 11.84
C ARG A 52 -23.92 7.15 13.11
N ASN A 53 -24.93 6.28 13.01
CA ASN A 53 -25.48 5.52 14.16
C ASN A 53 -24.57 4.37 14.64
N ARG A 54 -23.43 4.14 14.03
CA ARG A 54 -22.41 3.21 14.51
C ARG A 54 -21.23 4.05 14.99
N ASN A 55 -20.93 4.01 16.29
CA ASN A 55 -19.77 4.63 16.97
C ASN A 55 -18.40 4.19 16.40
N ARG A 56 -18.23 4.23 15.08
CA ARG A 56 -17.01 3.86 14.36
C ARG A 56 -16.55 5.03 13.51
N ASN A 57 -15.75 5.88 14.12
CA ASN A 57 -15.24 7.10 13.50
C ASN A 57 -13.94 6.88 12.71
N ILE A 58 -13.43 5.64 12.63
CA ILE A 58 -12.13 5.35 12.01
C ILE A 58 -12.31 4.46 10.78
N ILE A 59 -11.76 4.91 9.65
CA ILE A 59 -11.64 4.13 8.41
C ILE A 59 -10.16 3.95 8.12
N VAL A 60 -9.72 2.72 7.95
CA VAL A 60 -8.32 2.40 7.64
C VAL A 60 -8.17 2.04 6.18
N PHE A 61 -7.21 2.67 5.51
CA PHE A 61 -6.81 2.35 4.14
C PHE A 61 -5.37 1.85 4.10
N GLU A 62 -5.13 0.73 3.44
CA GLU A 62 -3.78 0.31 3.07
C GLU A 62 -3.40 0.94 1.72
N VAL A 63 -2.35 1.75 1.71
CA VAL A 63 -1.88 2.46 0.52
C VAL A 63 -0.40 2.16 0.28
N PRO A 64 -0.06 1.27 -0.67
CA PRO A 64 1.31 0.78 -0.86
C PRO A 64 2.34 1.85 -1.25
N LEU A 65 1.95 2.87 -2.02
CA LEU A 65 2.83 3.93 -2.53
C LEU A 65 2.45 5.31 -1.98
N LEU A 66 2.04 5.37 -0.72
CA LEU A 66 1.51 6.57 -0.09
C LEU A 66 2.47 7.76 -0.22
N PHE A 67 3.71 7.58 0.18
CA PHE A 67 4.71 8.64 0.23
C PHE A 67 5.29 8.96 -1.16
N GLU A 68 5.53 7.94 -1.97
CA GLU A 68 6.03 8.06 -3.34
C GLU A 68 5.09 8.89 -4.22
N LYS A 69 3.80 8.79 -3.98
CA LYS A 69 2.75 9.56 -4.68
C LYS A 69 2.28 10.79 -3.92
N LYS A 70 2.95 11.17 -2.81
CA LYS A 70 2.63 12.34 -1.96
C LYS A 70 1.17 12.36 -1.51
N LEU A 71 0.60 11.20 -1.19
CA LEU A 71 -0.81 11.06 -0.82
C LEU A 71 -1.06 11.18 0.68
N GLN A 72 -0.03 11.29 1.52
CA GLN A 72 -0.14 11.34 2.98
C GLN A 72 -1.03 12.47 3.47
N ASN A 73 -1.03 13.62 2.78
CA ASN A 73 -1.86 14.77 3.14
C ASN A 73 -3.38 14.56 2.92
N ASN A 74 -3.78 13.42 2.33
CA ASN A 74 -5.20 13.07 2.16
C ASN A 74 -5.74 12.21 3.32
N PHE A 75 -4.98 12.06 4.39
CA PHE A 75 -5.33 11.23 5.55
C PHE A 75 -5.10 12.03 6.83
N ASP A 76 -5.99 11.87 7.80
CA ASP A 76 -5.88 12.54 9.10
C ASP A 76 -4.73 11.96 9.94
N LEU A 77 -4.36 10.69 9.66
CA LEU A 77 -3.32 9.99 10.39
C LEU A 77 -2.65 8.95 9.49
N VAL A 78 -1.32 8.90 9.54
CA VAL A 78 -0.49 7.97 8.77
C VAL A 78 0.31 7.07 9.70
N ILE A 79 0.11 5.77 9.56
CA ILE A 79 0.86 4.74 10.29
C ILE A 79 1.83 4.04 9.33
N LEU A 80 3.12 4.10 9.63
CA LEU A 80 4.15 3.35 8.91
C LEU A 80 4.40 2.01 9.62
N LEU A 81 4.17 0.91 8.91
CA LEU A 81 4.63 -0.41 9.34
C LEU A 81 6.02 -0.67 8.77
N LYS A 82 7.02 -0.82 9.65
CA LYS A 82 8.38 -1.17 9.25
C LYS A 82 8.82 -2.53 9.81
N CYS A 83 9.85 -3.10 9.23
CA CYS A 83 10.56 -4.24 9.79
C CYS A 83 12.02 -4.21 9.34
N GLN A 84 12.86 -4.98 10.04
CA GLN A 84 14.27 -5.10 9.68
C GLN A 84 14.41 -5.60 8.23
N LYS A 85 15.40 -5.08 7.51
CA LYS A 85 15.60 -5.34 6.08
C LYS A 85 15.73 -6.82 5.75
N TYR A 86 16.42 -7.59 6.59
CA TYR A 86 16.55 -9.04 6.39
C TYR A 86 15.20 -9.76 6.45
N LEU A 87 14.31 -9.36 7.37
CA LEU A 87 12.94 -9.93 7.45
C LEU A 87 12.09 -9.53 6.25
N GLN A 88 12.24 -8.29 5.78
CA GLN A 88 11.57 -7.83 4.57
C GLN A 88 11.98 -8.69 3.37
N ILE A 89 13.28 -8.88 3.15
CA ILE A 89 13.83 -9.73 2.10
C ILE A 89 13.29 -11.15 2.23
N LYS A 90 13.40 -11.75 3.42
CA LYS A 90 12.90 -13.12 3.68
C LYS A 90 11.42 -13.29 3.35
N ARG A 91 10.59 -12.29 3.71
CA ARG A 91 9.14 -12.30 3.42
C ARG A 91 8.83 -12.14 1.93
N VAL A 92 9.58 -11.26 1.26
CA VAL A 92 9.37 -10.98 -0.18
C VAL A 92 9.82 -12.16 -1.03
N LEU A 93 10.95 -12.79 -0.73
CA LEU A 93 11.45 -13.95 -1.48
C LEU A 93 10.57 -15.20 -1.35
N LYS A 94 9.67 -15.25 -0.36
CA LYS A 94 8.63 -16.30 -0.26
C LYS A 94 7.46 -16.11 -1.22
N ARG A 95 7.33 -14.94 -1.87
CA ARG A 95 6.24 -14.68 -2.81
C ARG A 95 6.56 -15.31 -4.18
N ALA A 96 5.55 -15.88 -4.82
CA ALA A 96 5.67 -16.38 -6.17
C ALA A 96 6.20 -15.30 -7.12
N ASN A 97 7.06 -15.66 -8.07
CA ASN A 97 7.65 -14.79 -9.08
C ASN A 97 8.50 -13.63 -8.52
N MET A 98 9.05 -13.76 -7.29
CA MET A 98 9.95 -12.79 -6.69
C MET A 98 11.34 -13.39 -6.51
N ASN A 99 12.37 -12.66 -6.96
CA ASN A 99 13.78 -12.95 -6.71
C ASN A 99 14.49 -11.72 -6.12
N ARG A 100 15.76 -11.88 -5.76
CA ARG A 100 16.54 -10.82 -5.12
C ARG A 100 16.77 -9.62 -6.03
N GLU A 101 17.08 -9.83 -7.29
CA GLU A 101 17.32 -8.77 -8.28
C GLU A 101 16.07 -7.92 -8.48
N LYS A 102 14.92 -8.59 -8.64
CA LYS A 102 13.62 -7.92 -8.75
C LYS A 102 13.27 -7.11 -7.50
N PHE A 103 13.53 -7.68 -6.31
CA PHE A 103 13.35 -6.96 -5.04
C PHE A 103 14.22 -5.70 -4.99
N GLU A 104 15.51 -5.80 -5.31
CA GLU A 104 16.44 -4.66 -5.29
C GLU A 104 16.06 -3.58 -6.30
N SER A 105 15.66 -3.98 -7.51
CA SER A 105 15.16 -3.07 -8.54
C SER A 105 13.92 -2.30 -8.10
N ILE A 106 12.98 -2.98 -7.45
CA ILE A 106 11.77 -2.34 -6.91
C ILE A 106 12.14 -1.41 -5.75
N ASN A 107 12.99 -1.88 -4.84
CA ASN A 107 13.36 -1.12 -3.64
C ASN A 107 14.11 0.18 -3.97
N LYS A 108 14.88 0.22 -5.05
CA LYS A 108 15.53 1.46 -5.54
C LYS A 108 14.54 2.56 -5.93
N LYS A 109 13.32 2.20 -6.32
CA LYS A 109 12.25 3.14 -6.71
C LYS A 109 11.47 3.68 -5.52
N PHE A 110 11.62 3.07 -4.34
CA PHE A 110 10.90 3.51 -3.14
C PHE A 110 11.63 4.62 -2.41
N MET A 111 10.85 5.47 -1.75
CA MET A 111 11.38 6.45 -0.80
C MET A 111 12.14 5.73 0.33
N SER A 112 13.24 6.31 0.79
CA SER A 112 14.03 5.74 1.90
C SER A 112 13.19 5.62 3.18
N GLU A 113 13.43 4.58 3.97
CA GLU A 113 12.74 4.35 5.24
C GLU A 113 12.83 5.56 6.17
N ARG A 114 14.00 6.21 6.23
CA ARG A 114 14.20 7.41 7.06
C ARG A 114 13.23 8.54 6.70
N LYS A 115 13.07 8.82 5.40
CA LYS A 115 12.11 9.84 4.93
C LYS A 115 10.65 9.42 5.22
N LYS A 116 10.31 8.14 5.10
CA LYS A 116 8.97 7.65 5.44
C LYS A 116 8.66 7.83 6.92
N ILE A 117 9.65 7.57 7.79
CA ILE A 117 9.52 7.79 9.24
C ILE A 117 9.19 9.25 9.55
N THR A 118 9.88 10.21 8.93
CA THR A 118 9.63 11.65 9.18
C THR A 118 8.29 12.15 8.66
N LEU A 119 7.67 11.43 7.74
CA LEU A 119 6.37 11.76 7.13
C LEU A 119 5.20 10.99 7.75
N SER A 120 5.45 10.21 8.81
CA SER A 120 4.44 9.37 9.46
C SER A 120 4.16 9.87 10.86
N ASP A 121 2.90 9.82 11.29
CA ASP A 121 2.49 10.17 12.65
C ASP A 121 2.85 9.05 13.64
N TYR A 122 2.79 7.82 13.20
CA TYR A 122 3.16 6.64 13.99
C TYR A 122 4.01 5.67 13.19
N VAL A 123 4.98 5.06 13.89
CA VAL A 123 5.85 4.03 13.32
C VAL A 123 5.75 2.75 14.17
N ILE A 124 5.35 1.66 13.56
CA ILE A 124 5.22 0.35 14.25
C ILE A 124 6.21 -0.64 13.65
N ASN A 125 7.02 -1.27 14.50
CA ASN A 125 7.93 -2.32 14.08
C ASN A 125 7.21 -3.68 14.00
N SER A 126 6.72 -4.03 12.83
CA SER A 126 6.04 -5.31 12.56
C SER A 126 6.98 -6.53 12.57
N GLY A 127 8.29 -6.30 12.71
CA GLY A 127 9.31 -7.36 12.84
C GLY A 127 9.32 -8.02 14.22
N ILE A 128 8.79 -7.36 15.26
CA ILE A 128 8.71 -7.90 16.62
C ILE A 128 7.69 -9.05 16.69
N GLY A 129 6.57 -8.93 15.97
CA GLY A 129 5.56 -9.97 15.91
C GLY A 129 4.15 -9.44 15.67
N LYS A 130 3.22 -10.35 15.32
CA LYS A 130 1.83 -10.00 15.02
C LYS A 130 1.11 -9.42 16.24
N ASN A 131 1.26 -10.05 17.42
CA ASN A 131 0.59 -9.61 18.64
C ASN A 131 1.03 -8.19 19.05
N TYR A 132 2.33 -7.92 19.04
CA TYR A 132 2.85 -6.59 19.30
C TYR A 132 2.27 -5.55 18.33
N THR A 133 2.29 -5.86 17.03
CA THR A 133 1.76 -4.97 16.00
C THR A 133 0.27 -4.66 16.24
N MET A 134 -0.53 -5.69 16.54
CA MET A 134 -1.96 -5.53 16.82
C MET A 134 -2.22 -4.72 18.09
N THR A 135 -1.43 -4.93 19.15
CA THR A 135 -1.53 -4.13 20.38
C THR A 135 -1.28 -2.66 20.09
N LYS A 136 -0.20 -2.34 19.34
CA LYS A 136 0.12 -0.95 18.99
C LYS A 136 -0.95 -0.31 18.10
N ILE A 137 -1.51 -1.04 17.15
CA ILE A 137 -2.64 -0.53 16.35
C ILE A 137 -3.86 -0.26 17.23
N LYS A 138 -4.20 -1.15 18.16
CA LYS A 138 -5.33 -0.95 19.09
C LYS A 138 -5.13 0.27 19.99
N GLU A 139 -3.91 0.49 20.51
CA GLU A 139 -3.57 1.67 21.31
C GLU A 139 -3.80 2.96 20.50
N ILE A 140 -3.34 3.00 19.22
CA ILE A 140 -3.55 4.15 18.34
C ILE A 140 -5.04 4.37 18.07
N ILE A 141 -5.78 3.31 17.74
CA ILE A 141 -7.22 3.39 17.51
C ILE A 141 -7.93 3.95 18.77
N LYS A 142 -7.60 3.43 19.96
CA LYS A 142 -8.21 3.90 21.22
C LYS A 142 -7.94 5.38 21.50
N LYS A 143 -6.79 5.90 21.05
CA LYS A 143 -6.41 7.30 21.22
C LYS A 143 -7.17 8.23 20.28
N HIS A 144 -7.62 7.75 19.12
CA HIS A 144 -8.22 8.55 18.05
C HIS A 144 -9.68 8.18 17.72
N ALA A 145 -10.26 7.22 18.43
CA ALA A 145 -11.67 6.82 18.29
C ALA A 145 -12.61 7.74 19.05
#